data_c1e8fc94ad09364325539b54d6842867
#
_entry.id   c1e8fc94ad09364325539b54d6842867
#
_cell.length_a   1.000
_cell.length_b   1.000
_cell.length_c   1.000
_cell.angle_alpha   90.00
_cell.angle_beta   90.00
_cell.angle_gamma   90.00
#
_symmetry.space_group_name_H-M   'P 1'
#
loop_
_entity.id
_entity.type
_entity.pdbx_description
1 polymer ?
#
loop_
_entity_poly.entity_id
_entity_poly.type
_entity_poly.pdbx_seq_one_letter_code
_entity_poly.pdbx_strand_id
1 'polypeptide(L)'
;MTLLTVQMELKAPKSQYNKFGGYNYRSTEDILQAVKPLLKKDNDHLSLSDEPIMVGDWHYIKATATFTDKNDKTTVSTGYAREAANKKGMDDSQITGTASSYARKYALNGLFLIDDNKDADTDEYHKQQRSSAQQQPAWKGPAPQKQMSQLQKNKQEYKELRQQIIESFSGNMTLDSANEQIRQMAGINNDDSVEAKYQKMVKTAKEILNNYNNGGNKND
;
A
#
# COMPACT_ATOMS: atom_id res chain seq x y z
N MET A 1 37.47 -1.90 1.94
CA MET A 1 37.02 -0.66 2.66
C MET A 1 36.43 -1.06 3.99
N THR A 2 36.30 -0.13 4.92
CA THR A 2 35.41 -0.36 6.07
C THR A 2 33.96 -0.07 5.64
N LEU A 3 32.99 -0.64 6.34
CA LEU A 3 31.58 -0.30 6.08
C LEU A 3 31.34 1.22 6.14
N LEU A 4 31.98 1.91 7.08
CA LEU A 4 31.92 3.38 7.19
C LEU A 4 32.32 4.08 5.88
N THR A 5 33.40 3.63 5.24
CA THR A 5 33.84 4.23 3.97
C THR A 5 32.79 4.01 2.87
N VAL A 6 32.20 2.79 2.80
CA VAL A 6 31.12 2.51 1.85
C VAL A 6 29.90 3.39 2.12
N GLN A 7 29.50 3.55 3.39
CA GLN A 7 28.39 4.42 3.79
C GLN A 7 28.60 5.88 3.38
N MET A 8 29.83 6.37 3.47
CA MET A 8 30.17 7.76 3.11
C MET A 8 30.26 8.00 1.59
N GLU A 9 30.77 7.01 0.83
CA GLU A 9 30.97 7.14 -0.62
C GLU A 9 29.75 6.73 -1.45
N LEU A 10 28.88 5.88 -0.92
CA LEU A 10 27.73 5.34 -1.67
C LEU A 10 26.73 6.43 -2.03
N LYS A 11 26.51 6.59 -3.33
CA LYS A 11 25.48 7.47 -3.87
C LYS A 11 24.49 6.64 -4.69
N ALA A 12 23.30 6.45 -4.15
CA ALA A 12 22.21 5.75 -4.81
C ALA A 12 21.00 6.70 -4.99
N PRO A 13 21.01 7.58 -6.01
CA PRO A 13 19.96 8.57 -6.20
C PRO A 13 18.61 7.90 -6.55
N LYS A 14 17.50 8.59 -6.27
CA LYS A 14 16.15 8.17 -6.66
C LYS A 14 15.95 8.45 -8.17
N SER A 15 16.42 7.53 -9.03
CA SER A 15 16.41 7.67 -10.49
C SER A 15 15.15 7.13 -11.15
N GLN A 16 14.40 6.27 -10.46
CA GLN A 16 13.15 5.69 -10.97
C GLN A 16 11.98 6.63 -10.69
N TYR A 17 11.01 6.69 -11.63
CA TYR A 17 9.81 7.51 -11.46
C TYR A 17 8.55 6.65 -11.41
N ASN A 18 7.79 6.77 -10.33
CA ASN A 18 6.49 6.13 -10.20
C ASN A 18 5.40 7.04 -10.79
N LYS A 19 4.91 6.69 -11.98
CA LYS A 19 3.86 7.45 -12.68
C LYS A 19 2.52 7.47 -11.92
N PHE A 20 2.22 6.44 -11.12
CA PHE A 20 0.97 6.36 -10.36
C PHE A 20 1.00 7.21 -9.09
N GLY A 21 2.15 7.24 -8.41
CA GLY A 21 2.34 8.01 -7.19
C GLY A 21 2.91 9.39 -7.39
N GLY A 22 3.43 9.71 -8.60
CA GLY A 22 4.01 11.02 -8.90
C GLY A 22 5.31 11.34 -8.16
N TYR A 23 6.09 10.31 -7.77
CA TYR A 23 7.33 10.51 -7.01
C TYR A 23 8.51 9.71 -7.58
N ASN A 24 9.72 10.21 -7.31
CA ASN A 24 10.94 9.49 -7.63
C ASN A 24 11.28 8.50 -6.50
N TYR A 25 11.72 7.31 -6.88
CA TYR A 25 12.17 6.28 -5.95
C TYR A 25 13.45 5.63 -6.46
N ARG A 26 14.11 4.84 -5.59
CA ARG A 26 15.20 3.94 -5.96
C ARG A 26 14.76 2.49 -5.77
N SER A 27 15.19 1.64 -6.66
CA SER A 27 14.99 0.20 -6.55
C SER A 27 16.13 -0.46 -5.76
N THR A 28 15.97 -1.73 -5.41
CA THR A 28 17.04 -2.55 -4.86
C THR A 28 18.21 -2.64 -5.82
N GLU A 29 17.91 -2.79 -7.11
CA GLU A 29 18.88 -2.89 -8.20
C GLU A 29 19.73 -1.62 -8.32
N ASP A 30 19.14 -0.43 -8.16
CA ASP A 30 19.87 0.85 -8.19
C ASP A 30 20.92 0.89 -7.06
N ILE A 31 20.55 0.43 -5.85
CA ILE A 31 21.48 0.37 -4.70
C ILE A 31 22.60 -0.64 -4.99
N LEU A 32 22.25 -1.83 -5.47
CA LEU A 32 23.23 -2.88 -5.79
C LEU A 32 24.20 -2.44 -6.89
N GLN A 33 23.72 -1.76 -7.93
CA GLN A 33 24.58 -1.21 -8.97
C GLN A 33 25.53 -0.15 -8.44
N ALA A 34 25.04 0.74 -7.57
CA ALA A 34 25.85 1.81 -6.99
C ALA A 34 26.93 1.29 -6.02
N VAL A 35 26.66 0.21 -5.27
CA VAL A 35 27.60 -0.33 -4.28
C VAL A 35 28.69 -1.23 -4.90
N LYS A 36 28.38 -1.98 -5.97
CA LYS A 36 29.33 -2.92 -6.60
C LYS A 36 30.70 -2.33 -6.92
N PRO A 37 30.84 -1.13 -7.50
CA PRO A 37 32.14 -0.52 -7.74
C PRO A 37 32.94 -0.27 -6.47
N LEU A 38 32.25 0.07 -5.35
CA LEU A 38 32.89 0.31 -4.05
C LEU A 38 33.40 -1.00 -3.46
N LEU A 39 32.60 -2.06 -3.48
CA LEU A 39 33.00 -3.39 -2.97
C LEU A 39 34.24 -3.91 -3.71
N LYS A 40 34.29 -3.70 -5.05
CA LYS A 40 35.42 -4.17 -5.86
C LYS A 40 36.76 -3.52 -5.48
N LYS A 41 36.76 -2.29 -4.98
CA LYS A 41 38.00 -1.56 -4.66
C LYS A 41 38.87 -2.28 -3.63
N ASP A 42 38.25 -2.92 -2.62
CA ASP A 42 38.95 -3.55 -1.49
C ASP A 42 38.59 -5.03 -1.32
N ASN A 43 37.98 -5.63 -2.31
CA ASN A 43 37.55 -7.02 -2.27
C ASN A 43 36.59 -7.34 -1.10
N ASP A 44 35.69 -6.38 -0.81
CA ASP A 44 34.63 -6.55 0.20
C ASP A 44 33.48 -7.37 -0.39
N HIS A 45 32.71 -8.04 0.46
CA HIS A 45 31.60 -8.89 0.05
C HIS A 45 30.27 -8.36 0.59
N LEU A 46 29.24 -8.43 -0.25
CA LEU A 46 27.85 -8.19 0.13
C LEU A 46 27.01 -9.39 -0.28
N SER A 47 26.29 -9.98 0.65
CA SER A 47 25.30 -11.02 0.38
C SER A 47 23.91 -10.57 0.82
N LEU A 48 22.89 -11.08 0.11
CA LEU A 48 21.49 -10.92 0.43
C LEU A 48 20.83 -12.28 0.50
N SER A 49 20.06 -12.51 1.55
CA SER A 49 19.22 -13.69 1.69
C SER A 49 17.84 -13.28 2.15
N ASP A 50 16.83 -14.04 1.74
CA ASP A 50 15.44 -13.83 2.12
C ASP A 50 14.89 -15.08 2.79
N GLU A 51 14.03 -14.89 3.78
CA GLU A 51 13.25 -15.95 4.40
C GLU A 51 11.82 -15.50 4.63
N PRO A 52 10.82 -16.35 4.34
CA PRO A 52 9.45 -16.10 4.73
C PRO A 52 9.28 -16.31 6.24
N ILE A 53 8.60 -15.38 6.90
CA ILE A 53 8.30 -15.47 8.33
C ILE A 53 6.84 -15.13 8.61
N MET A 54 6.32 -15.64 9.73
CA MET A 54 5.01 -15.29 10.27
C MET A 54 5.19 -14.30 11.41
N VAL A 55 4.41 -13.21 11.40
CA VAL A 55 4.30 -12.28 12.54
C VAL A 55 2.82 -12.12 12.85
N GLY A 56 2.37 -12.77 13.92
CA GLY A 56 0.95 -12.99 14.15
C GLY A 56 0.36 -13.81 13.00
N ASP A 57 -0.75 -13.34 12.43
CA ASP A 57 -1.42 -13.98 11.28
C ASP A 57 -0.94 -13.48 9.91
N TRP A 58 0.17 -12.73 9.89
CA TRP A 58 0.65 -12.09 8.68
C TRP A 58 1.94 -12.71 8.15
N HIS A 59 1.97 -12.94 6.84
CA HIS A 59 3.18 -13.35 6.14
C HIS A 59 4.07 -12.14 5.85
N TYR A 60 5.35 -12.28 6.16
CA TYR A 60 6.39 -11.31 5.85
C TYR A 60 7.55 -11.99 5.13
N ILE A 61 8.23 -11.24 4.30
CA ILE A 61 9.57 -11.58 3.85
C ILE A 61 10.56 -10.79 4.71
N LYS A 62 11.46 -11.51 5.37
CA LYS A 62 12.62 -10.93 6.05
C LYS A 62 13.82 -11.04 5.12
N ALA A 63 14.41 -9.94 4.75
CA ALA A 63 15.67 -9.89 4.02
C ALA A 63 16.82 -9.60 4.97
N THR A 64 17.95 -10.27 4.76
CA THR A 64 19.19 -10.06 5.50
C THR A 64 20.28 -9.61 4.53
N ALA A 65 20.84 -8.42 4.77
CA ALA A 65 21.99 -7.89 4.06
C ALA A 65 23.22 -8.06 4.95
N THR A 66 24.23 -8.77 4.47
CA THR A 66 25.47 -9.05 5.18
C THR A 66 26.64 -8.46 4.42
N PHE A 67 27.31 -7.50 5.04
CA PHE A 67 28.57 -6.91 4.53
C PHE A 67 29.74 -7.52 5.27
N THR A 68 30.74 -8.00 4.54
CA THR A 68 32.00 -8.52 5.07
C THR A 68 33.14 -7.76 4.45
N ASP A 69 33.94 -7.11 5.27
CA ASP A 69 35.12 -6.38 4.80
C ASP A 69 36.33 -7.32 4.53
N LYS A 70 37.36 -6.78 3.93
CA LYS A 70 38.61 -7.52 3.62
C LYS A 70 39.32 -8.16 4.82
N ASN A 71 38.95 -7.81 6.05
CA ASN A 71 39.47 -8.37 7.28
C ASN A 71 38.49 -9.34 7.93
N ASP A 72 37.54 -9.86 7.16
CA ASP A 72 36.49 -10.78 7.60
C ASP A 72 35.56 -10.20 8.70
N LYS A 73 35.56 -8.89 8.89
CA LYS A 73 34.63 -8.24 9.80
C LYS A 73 33.26 -8.16 9.14
N THR A 74 32.28 -8.78 9.77
CA THR A 74 30.92 -8.88 9.25
C THR A 74 29.99 -7.91 9.98
N THR A 75 29.12 -7.24 9.22
CA THR A 75 28.02 -6.42 9.72
C THR A 75 26.73 -6.82 9.02
N VAL A 76 25.67 -6.97 9.78
CA VAL A 76 24.36 -7.46 9.31
C VAL A 76 23.29 -6.43 9.55
N SER A 77 22.39 -6.27 8.58
CA SER A 77 21.15 -5.49 8.70
C SER A 77 19.98 -6.29 8.16
N THR A 78 18.81 -6.17 8.78
CA THR A 78 17.60 -6.86 8.34
C THR A 78 16.51 -5.87 7.95
N GLY A 79 15.74 -6.23 6.94
CA GLY A 79 14.56 -5.49 6.51
C GLY A 79 13.35 -6.42 6.39
N TYR A 80 12.17 -5.91 6.62
CA TYR A 80 10.94 -6.69 6.60
C TYR A 80 9.94 -6.04 5.66
N ALA A 81 9.23 -6.85 4.88
CA ALA A 81 8.09 -6.39 4.10
C ALA A 81 6.95 -7.39 4.19
N ARG A 82 5.75 -6.90 4.45
CA ARG A 82 4.56 -7.72 4.53
C ARG A 82 4.10 -8.11 3.13
N GLU A 83 3.76 -9.38 2.96
CA GLU A 83 3.05 -9.86 1.78
C GLU A 83 1.59 -9.42 1.84
N ALA A 84 1.09 -8.91 0.72
CA ALA A 84 -0.34 -8.66 0.61
C ALA A 84 -1.08 -9.99 0.45
N ALA A 85 -2.13 -10.21 1.24
CA ALA A 85 -2.94 -11.42 1.13
C ALA A 85 -3.60 -11.57 -0.26
N ASN A 86 -3.84 -10.46 -0.95
CA ASN A 86 -4.34 -10.42 -2.33
C ASN A 86 -4.00 -9.06 -2.94
N LYS A 87 -3.54 -9.04 -4.19
CA LYS A 87 -3.28 -7.81 -4.93
C LYS A 87 -3.77 -7.95 -6.37
N LYS A 88 -4.73 -7.13 -6.74
CA LYS A 88 -5.34 -7.16 -8.08
C LYS A 88 -4.27 -7.03 -9.17
N GLY A 89 -4.27 -8.00 -10.10
CA GLY A 89 -3.36 -8.02 -11.25
C GLY A 89 -1.96 -8.56 -10.95
N MET A 90 -1.79 -9.24 -9.81
CA MET A 90 -0.58 -9.98 -9.47
C MET A 90 -0.94 -11.42 -9.13
N ASP A 91 -0.10 -12.37 -9.55
CA ASP A 91 -0.11 -13.75 -9.05
C ASP A 91 0.63 -13.85 -7.70
N ASP A 92 0.54 -14.99 -7.04
CA ASP A 92 1.13 -15.23 -5.73
C ASP A 92 2.65 -15.07 -5.74
N SER A 93 3.34 -15.54 -6.80
CA SER A 93 4.79 -15.38 -6.93
C SER A 93 5.20 -13.92 -7.09
N GLN A 94 4.40 -13.13 -7.81
CA GLN A 94 4.63 -11.68 -7.96
C GLN A 94 4.40 -10.93 -6.63
N ILE A 95 3.46 -11.37 -5.80
CA ILE A 95 3.22 -10.79 -4.47
C ILE A 95 4.46 -11.02 -3.60
N THR A 96 4.93 -12.26 -3.50
CA THR A 96 6.15 -12.62 -2.75
C THR A 96 7.38 -11.89 -3.29
N GLY A 97 7.57 -11.86 -4.62
CA GLY A 97 8.68 -11.15 -5.25
C GLY A 97 8.67 -9.64 -4.98
N THR A 98 7.49 -9.03 -4.91
CA THR A 98 7.35 -7.61 -4.52
C THR A 98 7.76 -7.42 -3.07
N ALA A 99 7.29 -8.25 -2.14
CA ALA A 99 7.65 -8.17 -0.73
C ALA A 99 9.16 -8.37 -0.53
N SER A 100 9.78 -9.35 -1.23
CA SER A 100 11.23 -9.57 -1.24
C SER A 100 12.00 -8.32 -1.68
N SER A 101 11.60 -7.68 -2.79
CA SER A 101 12.25 -6.46 -3.28
C SER A 101 12.20 -5.32 -2.25
N TYR A 102 11.08 -5.14 -1.57
CA TYR A 102 10.96 -4.14 -0.50
C TYR A 102 11.80 -4.50 0.73
N ALA A 103 11.75 -5.75 1.18
CA ALA A 103 12.53 -6.21 2.34
C ALA A 103 14.03 -6.02 2.11
N ARG A 104 14.54 -6.40 0.94
CA ARG A 104 15.95 -6.20 0.54
C ARG A 104 16.33 -4.72 0.52
N LYS A 105 15.46 -3.86 -0.04
CA LYS A 105 15.70 -2.42 -0.04
C LYS A 105 15.83 -1.87 1.37
N TYR A 106 14.95 -2.27 2.29
CA TYR A 106 15.02 -1.82 3.68
C TYR A 106 16.26 -2.33 4.41
N ALA A 107 16.66 -3.59 4.18
CA ALA A 107 17.90 -4.13 4.72
C ALA A 107 19.12 -3.36 4.24
N LEU A 108 19.20 -3.05 2.92
CA LEU A 108 20.29 -2.27 2.35
C LEU A 108 20.30 -0.81 2.81
N ASN A 109 19.13 -0.18 2.93
CA ASN A 109 19.01 1.18 3.46
C ASN A 109 19.57 1.26 4.89
N GLY A 110 19.20 0.30 5.76
CA GLY A 110 19.74 0.24 7.12
C GLY A 110 21.24 -0.05 7.16
N LEU A 111 21.75 -0.97 6.32
CA LEU A 111 23.17 -1.32 6.28
C LEU A 111 24.04 -0.17 5.81
N PHE A 112 23.63 0.54 4.77
CA PHE A 112 24.42 1.61 4.15
C PHE A 112 24.02 3.01 4.61
N LEU A 113 23.11 3.14 5.57
CA LEU A 113 22.60 4.43 6.07
C LEU A 113 22.06 5.31 4.93
N ILE A 114 21.37 4.68 3.97
CA ILE A 114 20.77 5.40 2.86
C ILE A 114 19.51 6.08 3.37
N ASP A 115 19.56 7.40 3.45
CA ASP A 115 18.44 8.21 3.92
C ASP A 115 17.39 8.37 2.81
N ASP A 116 16.16 7.98 3.11
CA ASP A 116 14.99 8.23 2.30
C ASP A 116 14.29 9.54 2.74
N ASN A 117 15.03 10.63 2.86
CA ASN A 117 14.69 11.96 3.37
C ASN A 117 13.35 12.58 2.91
N LYS A 118 12.32 11.80 2.78
CA LYS A 118 10.92 12.25 2.77
C LYS A 118 10.12 11.17 3.47
N ASP A 119 10.03 11.30 4.78
CA ASP A 119 9.06 10.54 5.56
C ASP A 119 7.67 10.78 4.98
N ALA A 120 6.94 9.69 4.76
CA ALA A 120 5.55 9.76 4.31
C ALA A 120 4.64 10.54 5.28
N ASP A 121 5.11 10.77 6.50
CA ASP A 121 4.43 11.50 7.57
C ASP A 121 4.74 13.01 7.56
N THR A 122 5.59 13.51 6.65
CA THR A 122 5.82 14.94 6.56
C THR A 122 4.68 15.64 5.81
N ASP A 123 4.24 16.80 6.31
CA ASP A 123 3.23 17.67 5.69
C ASP A 123 3.55 18.01 4.22
N GLU A 124 4.83 17.91 3.80
CA GLU A 124 5.26 18.08 2.43
C GLU A 124 4.80 16.93 1.51
N TYR A 125 4.72 15.69 2.01
CA TYR A 125 4.18 14.56 1.25
C TYR A 125 2.68 14.76 0.99
N HIS A 126 1.94 15.23 1.99
CA HIS A 126 0.53 15.60 1.85
C HIS A 126 0.32 16.85 0.99
N LYS A 127 1.23 17.83 1.03
CA LYS A 127 1.21 19.00 0.14
C LYS A 127 1.56 18.64 -1.30
N GLN A 128 2.48 17.71 -1.54
CA GLN A 128 2.81 17.23 -2.88
C GLN A 128 1.67 16.39 -3.49
N GLN A 129 0.96 15.60 -2.70
CA GLN A 129 -0.27 14.95 -3.17
C GLN A 129 -1.38 15.97 -3.52
N ARG A 130 -1.50 17.05 -2.75
CA ARG A 130 -2.45 18.14 -3.03
C ARG A 130 -2.00 19.03 -4.18
N SER A 131 -0.71 19.30 -4.36
CA SER A 131 -0.19 20.12 -5.45
C SER A 131 -0.10 19.36 -6.78
N SER A 132 0.12 18.05 -6.78
CA SER A 132 0.04 17.22 -7.98
C SER A 132 -1.40 17.03 -8.48
N ALA A 133 -2.40 17.21 -7.61
CA ALA A 133 -3.80 17.30 -8.01
C ALA A 133 -4.17 18.66 -8.64
N GLN A 134 -3.33 19.71 -8.45
CA GLN A 134 -3.59 21.08 -8.95
C GLN A 134 -2.67 21.56 -10.09
N GLN A 135 -1.63 20.81 -10.46
CA GLN A 135 -0.75 21.19 -11.57
C GLN A 135 -0.84 20.17 -12.72
N GLN A 136 -1.99 20.09 -13.35
CA GLN A 136 -2.07 19.68 -14.74
C GLN A 136 -1.88 20.95 -15.61
N PRO A 137 -0.92 20.96 -16.56
CA PRO A 137 -0.87 22.02 -17.56
C PRO A 137 -2.19 21.97 -18.34
N ALA A 138 -2.83 23.13 -18.49
CA ALA A 138 -4.05 23.29 -19.25
C ALA A 138 -3.84 22.89 -20.70
N TRP A 139 -4.08 21.63 -21.07
CA TRP A 139 -4.27 21.22 -22.44
C TRP A 139 -5.75 21.42 -22.79
N LYS A 140 -6.02 22.40 -23.65
CA LYS A 140 -7.34 22.72 -24.17
C LYS A 140 -7.73 21.67 -25.23
N GLY A 141 -8.33 20.59 -24.81
CA GLY A 141 -9.04 19.64 -25.64
C GLY A 141 -10.02 18.89 -24.75
N PRO A 142 -11.24 18.52 -25.21
CA PRO A 142 -12.23 17.87 -24.37
C PRO A 142 -11.71 16.49 -23.97
N ALA A 143 -11.31 16.37 -22.70
CA ALA A 143 -10.96 15.09 -22.11
C ALA A 143 -12.22 14.22 -22.09
N PRO A 144 -12.14 12.94 -22.52
CA PRO A 144 -13.24 12.01 -22.27
C PRO A 144 -13.37 11.89 -20.75
N GLN A 145 -14.50 12.30 -20.21
CA GLN A 145 -14.89 12.01 -18.82
C GLN A 145 -14.79 10.51 -18.64
N LYS A 146 -13.84 10.04 -17.83
CA LYS A 146 -13.80 8.67 -17.36
C LYS A 146 -15.07 8.46 -16.53
N GLN A 147 -16.11 7.98 -17.15
CA GLN A 147 -17.32 7.56 -16.44
C GLN A 147 -16.90 6.50 -15.43
N MET A 148 -17.14 6.78 -14.14
CA MET A 148 -16.96 5.78 -13.10
C MET A 148 -17.75 4.53 -13.50
N SER A 149 -17.12 3.35 -13.44
CA SER A 149 -17.83 2.10 -13.71
C SER A 149 -19.02 1.96 -12.76
N GLN A 150 -20.08 1.27 -13.17
CA GLN A 150 -21.26 1.07 -12.32
C GLN A 150 -20.89 0.44 -10.98
N LEU A 151 -19.93 -0.48 -10.97
CA LEU A 151 -19.38 -1.05 -9.74
C LEU A 151 -18.75 -0.02 -8.81
N GLN A 152 -18.01 0.96 -9.35
CA GLN A 152 -17.40 2.02 -8.54
C GLN A 152 -18.45 2.94 -7.93
N LYS A 153 -19.50 3.28 -8.70
CA LYS A 153 -20.63 4.06 -8.20
C LYS A 153 -21.37 3.32 -7.08
N ASN A 154 -21.67 2.05 -7.28
CA ASN A 154 -22.35 1.23 -6.27
C ASN A 154 -21.52 1.08 -4.98
N LYS A 155 -20.19 0.94 -5.08
CA LYS A 155 -19.31 0.89 -3.92
C LYS A 155 -19.29 2.18 -3.12
N GLN A 156 -19.24 3.32 -3.80
CA GLN A 156 -19.25 4.62 -3.16
C GLN A 156 -20.59 4.89 -2.49
N GLU A 157 -21.68 4.66 -3.19
CA GLU A 157 -23.05 4.83 -2.70
C GLU A 157 -23.31 3.93 -1.48
N TYR A 158 -22.89 2.66 -1.51
CA TYR A 158 -23.00 1.76 -0.37
C TYR A 158 -22.24 2.27 0.86
N LYS A 159 -21.03 2.81 0.67
CA LYS A 159 -20.24 3.37 1.76
C LYS A 159 -20.96 4.54 2.45
N GLU A 160 -21.57 5.42 1.68
CA GLU A 160 -22.31 6.59 2.17
C GLU A 160 -23.59 6.17 2.91
N LEU A 161 -24.41 5.28 2.32
CA LEU A 161 -25.62 4.78 2.93
C LEU A 161 -25.35 4.03 4.25
N ARG A 162 -24.34 3.20 4.27
CA ARG A 162 -23.94 2.48 5.49
C ARG A 162 -23.54 3.45 6.63
N GLN A 163 -22.83 4.52 6.31
CA GLN A 163 -22.47 5.53 7.29
C GLN A 163 -23.73 6.23 7.85
N GLN A 164 -24.68 6.56 7.00
CA GLN A 164 -25.96 7.14 7.42
C GLN A 164 -26.76 6.19 8.32
N ILE A 165 -26.74 4.88 8.05
CA ILE A 165 -27.38 3.88 8.92
C ILE A 165 -26.74 3.90 10.29
N ILE A 166 -25.41 3.87 10.39
CA ILE A 166 -24.69 3.90 11.67
C ILE A 166 -25.04 5.13 12.48
N GLU A 167 -25.05 6.29 11.83
CA GLU A 167 -25.42 7.57 12.46
C GLU A 167 -26.88 7.59 12.94
N SER A 168 -27.79 7.00 12.18
CA SER A 168 -29.24 6.93 12.54
C SER A 168 -29.47 6.08 13.80
N PHE A 169 -28.64 5.05 14.06
CA PHE A 169 -28.77 4.17 15.24
C PHE A 169 -28.03 4.68 16.47
N SER A 170 -27.72 5.99 16.56
CA SER A 170 -27.20 6.68 17.75
C SER A 170 -25.97 6.04 18.39
N GLY A 171 -25.03 5.58 17.58
CA GLY A 171 -23.74 5.04 18.04
C GLY A 171 -23.77 3.64 18.64
N ASN A 172 -24.91 2.97 18.67
CA ASN A 172 -25.03 1.57 19.14
C ASN A 172 -24.71 0.51 18.07
N MET A 173 -24.40 0.95 16.86
CA MET A 173 -24.09 0.07 15.73
C MET A 173 -22.65 0.28 15.25
N THR A 174 -21.86 -0.81 15.24
CA THR A 174 -20.51 -0.79 14.71
C THR A 174 -20.52 -0.95 13.19
N LEU A 175 -19.42 -0.61 12.53
CA LEU A 175 -19.22 -0.78 11.09
C LEU A 175 -19.43 -2.23 10.64
N ASP A 176 -18.91 -3.18 11.42
CA ASP A 176 -18.99 -4.61 11.13
C ASP A 176 -20.41 -5.13 11.32
N SER A 177 -21.09 -4.72 12.39
CA SER A 177 -22.49 -5.05 12.65
C SER A 177 -23.41 -4.54 11.54
N ALA A 178 -23.22 -3.28 11.10
CA ALA A 178 -23.99 -2.72 9.98
C ALA A 178 -23.76 -3.48 8.68
N ASN A 179 -22.50 -3.82 8.37
CA ASN A 179 -22.18 -4.62 7.19
C ASN A 179 -22.86 -5.98 7.21
N GLU A 180 -22.80 -6.69 8.33
CA GLU A 180 -23.35 -8.03 8.47
C GLU A 180 -24.86 -8.01 8.33
N GLN A 181 -25.56 -7.10 8.99
CA GLN A 181 -27.01 -6.95 8.89
C GLN A 181 -27.46 -6.63 7.46
N ILE A 182 -26.80 -5.68 6.79
CA ILE A 182 -27.13 -5.33 5.41
C ILE A 182 -26.90 -6.54 4.50
N ARG A 183 -25.83 -7.30 4.68
CA ARG A 183 -25.54 -8.49 3.85
C ARG A 183 -26.55 -9.60 4.03
N GLN A 184 -26.96 -9.86 5.27
CA GLN A 184 -27.99 -10.87 5.59
C GLN A 184 -29.35 -10.48 4.99
N MET A 185 -29.78 -9.24 5.19
CA MET A 185 -31.04 -8.72 4.64
C MET A 185 -31.02 -8.63 3.10
N ALA A 186 -29.88 -8.36 2.49
CA ALA A 186 -29.71 -8.31 1.05
C ALA A 186 -29.75 -9.69 0.37
N GLY A 187 -29.73 -10.78 1.11
CA GLY A 187 -29.75 -12.14 0.58
C GLY A 187 -28.58 -12.41 -0.38
N ILE A 188 -27.36 -12.05 0.03
CA ILE A 188 -26.17 -12.20 -0.81
C ILE A 188 -25.72 -13.66 -0.82
N ASN A 189 -25.61 -14.24 -2.03
CA ASN A 189 -25.11 -15.58 -2.25
C ASN A 189 -23.64 -15.58 -2.69
N ASN A 190 -22.93 -16.68 -2.47
CA ASN A 190 -21.54 -16.82 -2.90
C ASN A 190 -21.37 -16.70 -4.42
N ASP A 191 -22.36 -17.13 -5.19
CA ASP A 191 -22.36 -17.12 -6.65
C ASP A 191 -22.70 -15.76 -7.27
N ASP A 192 -23.14 -14.79 -6.48
CA ASP A 192 -23.38 -13.44 -6.95
C ASP A 192 -22.09 -12.78 -7.43
N SER A 193 -22.11 -12.14 -8.61
CA SER A 193 -20.99 -11.32 -9.06
C SER A 193 -20.73 -10.16 -8.08
N VAL A 194 -19.50 -9.62 -8.04
CA VAL A 194 -19.16 -8.51 -7.15
C VAL A 194 -20.07 -7.31 -7.37
N GLU A 195 -20.45 -7.04 -8.62
CA GLU A 195 -21.36 -5.95 -8.98
C GLU A 195 -22.78 -6.20 -8.45
N ALA A 196 -23.30 -7.42 -8.63
CA ALA A 196 -24.61 -7.82 -8.12
C ALA A 196 -24.68 -7.73 -6.59
N LYS A 197 -23.62 -8.15 -5.88
CA LYS A 197 -23.51 -8.01 -4.43
C LYS A 197 -23.67 -6.56 -3.98
N TYR A 198 -22.94 -5.63 -4.61
CA TYR A 198 -23.04 -4.21 -4.26
C TYR A 198 -24.36 -3.58 -4.64
N GLN A 199 -24.99 -3.98 -5.75
CA GLN A 199 -26.35 -3.52 -6.12
C GLN A 199 -27.38 -3.95 -5.08
N LYS A 200 -27.35 -5.21 -4.65
CA LYS A 200 -28.23 -5.72 -3.58
C LYS A 200 -28.03 -4.97 -2.27
N MET A 201 -26.79 -4.75 -1.85
CA MET A 201 -26.47 -4.02 -0.62
C MET A 201 -26.92 -2.56 -0.65
N VAL A 202 -26.73 -1.86 -1.76
CA VAL A 202 -27.22 -0.48 -1.94
C VAL A 202 -28.74 -0.42 -1.82
N LYS A 203 -29.45 -1.33 -2.50
CA LYS A 203 -30.92 -1.40 -2.44
C LYS A 203 -31.40 -1.61 -1.00
N THR A 204 -30.87 -2.60 -0.31
CA THR A 204 -31.24 -2.92 1.07
C THR A 204 -30.91 -1.78 2.05
N ALA A 205 -29.74 -1.13 1.89
CA ALA A 205 -29.39 0.02 2.72
C ALA A 205 -30.36 1.19 2.56
N LYS A 206 -30.84 1.46 1.34
CA LYS A 206 -31.88 2.47 1.10
C LYS A 206 -33.22 2.11 1.76
N GLU A 207 -33.61 0.83 1.70
CA GLU A 207 -34.84 0.34 2.35
C GLU A 207 -34.77 0.48 3.87
N ILE A 208 -33.62 0.17 4.49
CA ILE A 208 -33.39 0.35 5.94
C ILE A 208 -33.56 1.83 6.32
N LEU A 209 -32.90 2.73 5.61
CA LEU A 209 -32.98 4.18 5.90
C LEU A 209 -34.41 4.74 5.68
N ASN A 210 -35.10 4.31 4.63
CA ASN A 210 -36.47 4.72 4.38
C ASN A 210 -37.42 4.26 5.50
N ASN A 211 -37.26 3.01 5.95
CA ASN A 211 -38.08 2.49 7.05
C ASN A 211 -37.80 3.21 8.38
N TYR A 212 -36.54 3.53 8.65
CA TYR A 212 -36.14 4.30 9.81
C TYR A 212 -36.75 5.71 9.80
N ASN A 213 -36.63 6.43 8.69
CA ASN A 213 -37.16 7.78 8.53
C ASN A 213 -38.69 7.85 8.57
N ASN A 214 -39.38 6.81 8.08
CA ASN A 214 -40.83 6.74 8.08
C ASN A 214 -41.41 6.17 9.39
N GLY A 215 -40.60 5.42 10.16
CA GLY A 215 -41.00 4.88 11.47
C GLY A 215 -40.82 5.85 12.64
N GLY A 216 -39.92 6.85 12.51
CA GLY A 216 -39.70 7.89 13.51
C GLY A 216 -40.79 8.96 13.64
N ASN A 217 -41.79 8.95 12.74
CA ASN A 217 -42.87 9.93 12.73
C ASN A 217 -44.23 9.40 13.29
N LYS A 218 -44.18 8.34 14.11
CA LYS A 218 -45.42 7.77 14.69
C LYS A 218 -45.40 7.69 16.23
N ASN A 219 -44.72 8.61 16.91
CA ASN A 219 -44.91 8.86 18.34
C ASN A 219 -44.82 10.36 18.64
N ASP A 220 -45.88 11.06 18.38
CA ASP A 220 -46.36 12.26 19.10
C ASP A 220 -47.80 12.02 19.52
#